data_9262e6692c5578675d9427f9cb251237
#
_entry.id   9262e6692c5578675d9427f9cb251237
#
_cell.length_a   1.000
_cell.length_b   1.000
_cell.length_c   1.000
_cell.angle_alpha   90.00
_cell.angle_beta   90.00
_cell.angle_gamma   90.00
#
_symmetry.space_group_name_H-M   'P 1'
#
loop_
_entity.id
_entity.type
_entity.pdbx_description
1 polymer ?
#
loop_
_entity_poly.entity_id
_entity_poly.type
_entity_poly.pdbx_seq_one_letter_code
_entity_poly.pdbx_strand_id
1 'polypeptide(L)'
;PVKAFSSGVDRTMSPLEAFRAIALSCVLQLQRNEVGAIAGTNPEYVHQARVAIRRLRSALKLFAPVLNERFIEVYSKYWQELSSSLGSARDWDVFLTETLAPLEEAFPGDPDLAVLRARGEEKKIKAQAQASVALTQRVYSQLLLAFSAALFRVTPPTIEAQGGASALSLRKFAARLLGKRAKMIE
;
A
#
# COMPACT_ATOMS: atom_id res chain seq x y z
N PRO A 1 2.22 2.57 -16.28
CA PRO A 1 1.90 2.19 -14.91
C PRO A 1 0.93 1.00 -14.85
N VAL A 2 1.13 0.09 -13.88
CA VAL A 2 0.31 -1.11 -13.71
C VAL A 2 -0.68 -0.87 -12.59
N LYS A 3 -1.97 -0.86 -12.93
CA LYS A 3 -3.07 -0.74 -11.97
C LYS A 3 -3.28 -2.04 -11.19
N ALA A 4 -4.08 -1.96 -10.13
CA ALA A 4 -4.49 -3.13 -9.37
C ALA A 4 -5.23 -4.14 -10.28
N PHE A 5 -4.88 -5.40 -10.15
CA PHE A 5 -5.49 -6.51 -10.88
C PHE A 5 -6.09 -7.53 -9.92
N SER A 6 -6.86 -8.47 -10.45
CA SER A 6 -7.46 -9.53 -9.65
C SER A 6 -6.39 -10.34 -8.92
N SER A 7 -6.60 -10.59 -7.65
CA SER A 7 -5.74 -11.42 -6.82
C SER A 7 -6.00 -12.93 -6.96
N GLY A 8 -7.00 -13.31 -7.76
CA GLY A 8 -7.39 -14.72 -7.95
C GLY A 8 -8.03 -15.37 -6.71
N VAL A 9 -8.56 -14.57 -5.79
CA VAL A 9 -9.22 -15.10 -4.58
C VAL A 9 -10.49 -15.86 -4.98
N ASP A 10 -10.59 -17.09 -4.48
CA ASP A 10 -11.69 -18.02 -4.71
C ASP A 10 -12.43 -18.37 -3.41
N ARG A 11 -13.68 -18.81 -3.53
CA ARG A 11 -14.54 -19.18 -2.39
C ARG A 11 -14.06 -20.41 -1.64
N THR A 12 -13.26 -21.25 -2.28
CA THR A 12 -12.73 -22.51 -1.71
C THR A 12 -11.49 -22.26 -0.85
N MET A 13 -10.85 -21.10 -1.00
CA MET A 13 -9.67 -20.74 -0.22
C MET A 13 -9.99 -20.59 1.26
N SER A 14 -9.03 -21.01 2.10
CA SER A 14 -8.98 -20.57 3.48
C SER A 14 -8.69 -19.07 3.59
N PRO A 15 -8.99 -18.41 4.70
CA PRO A 15 -8.63 -16.99 4.90
C PRO A 15 -7.14 -16.72 4.74
N LEU A 16 -6.27 -17.65 5.15
CA LEU A 16 -4.82 -17.50 5.02
C LEU A 16 -4.36 -17.58 3.56
N GLU A 17 -4.92 -18.50 2.77
CA GLU A 17 -4.65 -18.59 1.33
C GLU A 17 -5.13 -17.35 0.59
N ALA A 18 -6.31 -16.83 0.92
CA ALA A 18 -6.82 -15.59 0.37
C ALA A 18 -5.92 -14.40 0.72
N PHE A 19 -5.43 -14.31 1.97
CA PHE A 19 -4.45 -13.31 2.36
C PHE A 19 -3.17 -13.39 1.52
N ARG A 20 -2.61 -14.59 1.34
CA ARG A 20 -1.40 -14.81 0.52
C ARG A 20 -1.61 -14.36 -0.92
N ALA A 21 -2.72 -14.73 -1.53
CA ALA A 21 -3.06 -14.33 -2.91
C ALA A 21 -3.15 -12.80 -3.06
N ILE A 22 -3.83 -12.13 -2.12
CA ILE A 22 -3.94 -10.67 -2.10
C ILE A 22 -2.57 -10.02 -1.88
N ALA A 23 -1.80 -10.49 -0.90
CA ALA A 23 -0.50 -9.94 -0.57
C ALA A 23 0.48 -10.05 -1.75
N LEU A 24 0.56 -11.21 -2.40
CA LEU A 24 1.39 -11.43 -3.59
C LEU A 24 0.96 -10.54 -4.76
N SER A 25 -0.35 -10.35 -4.99
CA SER A 25 -0.83 -9.44 -6.02
C SER A 25 -0.41 -8.00 -5.77
N CYS A 26 -0.40 -7.57 -4.50
CA CYS A 26 0.06 -6.24 -4.10
C CYS A 26 1.58 -6.08 -4.29
N VAL A 27 2.37 -7.06 -3.89
CA VAL A 27 3.84 -7.06 -4.10
C VAL A 27 4.15 -6.98 -5.58
N LEU A 28 3.49 -7.79 -6.41
CA LEU A 28 3.70 -7.78 -7.86
C LEU A 28 3.28 -6.44 -8.49
N GLN A 29 2.18 -5.82 -8.04
CA GLN A 29 1.78 -4.49 -8.49
C GLN A 29 2.84 -3.45 -8.12
N LEU A 30 3.39 -3.49 -6.90
CA LEU A 30 4.47 -2.61 -6.46
C LEU A 30 5.71 -2.75 -7.34
N GLN A 31 6.21 -3.98 -7.53
CA GLN A 31 7.39 -4.27 -8.34
C GLN A 31 7.24 -3.83 -9.80
N ARG A 32 6.06 -4.01 -10.40
CA ARG A 32 5.80 -3.57 -11.78
C ARG A 32 5.76 -2.05 -11.96
N ASN A 33 5.63 -1.30 -10.88
CA ASN A 33 5.67 0.17 -10.91
C ASN A 33 7.02 0.73 -10.40
N GLU A 34 7.89 -0.09 -9.86
CA GLU A 34 9.13 0.30 -9.19
C GLU A 34 10.06 1.12 -10.10
N VAL A 35 10.37 0.60 -11.27
CA VAL A 35 11.29 1.27 -12.22
C VAL A 35 10.79 2.64 -12.61
N GLY A 36 9.48 2.76 -12.92
CA GLY A 36 8.88 4.05 -13.27
C GLY A 36 8.79 5.01 -12.08
N ALA A 37 8.55 4.48 -10.88
CA ALA A 37 8.54 5.29 -9.66
C ALA A 37 9.94 5.82 -9.29
N ILE A 38 10.99 5.03 -9.52
CA ILE A 38 12.39 5.46 -9.35
C ILE A 38 12.75 6.53 -10.38
N ALA A 39 12.39 6.34 -11.65
CA ALA A 39 12.67 7.30 -12.72
C ALA A 39 11.96 8.65 -12.52
N GLY A 40 10.80 8.67 -11.88
CA GLY A 40 10.04 9.89 -11.55
C GLY A 40 9.47 10.64 -12.75
N THR A 41 9.53 10.09 -13.96
CA THR A 41 9.07 10.75 -15.19
C THR A 41 7.54 10.82 -15.32
N ASN A 42 6.83 9.91 -14.65
CA ASN A 42 5.38 9.86 -14.63
C ASN A 42 4.89 9.58 -13.20
N PRO A 43 4.21 10.55 -12.55
CA PRO A 43 3.76 10.44 -11.17
C PRO A 43 2.78 9.28 -10.93
N GLU A 44 2.14 8.78 -11.98
CA GLU A 44 1.22 7.65 -11.87
C GLU A 44 1.92 6.35 -11.40
N TYR A 45 3.22 6.17 -11.67
CA TYR A 45 3.97 5.03 -11.13
C TYR A 45 4.07 5.07 -9.60
N VAL A 46 4.38 6.24 -9.03
CA VAL A 46 4.38 6.46 -7.57
C VAL A 46 2.98 6.26 -7.01
N HIS A 47 1.95 6.79 -7.68
CA HIS A 47 0.56 6.59 -7.29
C HIS A 47 0.20 5.10 -7.21
N GLN A 48 0.49 4.31 -8.26
CA GLN A 48 0.17 2.89 -8.30
C GLN A 48 1.00 2.06 -7.31
N ALA A 49 2.26 2.41 -7.05
CA ALA A 49 3.06 1.83 -5.97
C ALA A 49 2.41 2.08 -4.59
N ARG A 50 1.95 3.30 -4.32
CA ARG A 50 1.21 3.65 -3.09
C ARG A 50 -0.11 2.90 -2.96
N VAL A 51 -0.85 2.74 -4.07
CA VAL A 51 -2.09 1.93 -4.10
C VAL A 51 -1.80 0.50 -3.69
N ALA A 52 -0.72 -0.10 -4.22
CA ALA A 52 -0.31 -1.45 -3.87
C ALA A 52 0.01 -1.59 -2.38
N ILE A 53 0.81 -0.68 -1.81
CA ILE A 53 1.16 -0.69 -0.38
C ILE A 53 -0.07 -0.45 0.48
N ARG A 54 -0.96 0.46 0.12
CA ARG A 54 -2.20 0.72 0.86
C ARG A 54 -3.10 -0.53 0.90
N ARG A 55 -3.28 -1.20 -0.23
CA ARG A 55 -4.01 -2.47 -0.33
C ARG A 55 -3.40 -3.54 0.56
N LEU A 56 -2.08 -3.69 0.53
CA LEU A 56 -1.35 -4.65 1.35
C LEU A 56 -1.52 -4.36 2.85
N ARG A 57 -1.39 -3.11 3.27
CA ARG A 57 -1.62 -2.70 4.67
C ARG A 57 -3.06 -2.92 5.12
N SER A 58 -4.02 -2.70 4.22
CA SER A 58 -5.43 -3.02 4.49
C SER A 58 -5.65 -4.52 4.63
N ALA A 59 -4.99 -5.34 3.80
CA ALA A 59 -5.04 -6.79 3.91
C ALA A 59 -4.43 -7.29 5.23
N LEU A 60 -3.26 -6.77 5.65
CA LEU A 60 -2.67 -7.11 6.95
C LEU A 60 -3.63 -6.83 8.12
N LYS A 61 -4.31 -5.68 8.11
CA LYS A 61 -5.31 -5.34 9.14
C LYS A 61 -6.54 -6.24 9.07
N LEU A 62 -7.04 -6.52 7.86
CA LEU A 62 -8.27 -7.29 7.66
C LEU A 62 -8.07 -8.76 8.08
N PHE A 63 -6.93 -9.33 7.74
CA PHE A 63 -6.61 -10.73 8.00
C PHE A 63 -5.82 -10.94 9.30
N ALA A 64 -5.64 -9.91 10.13
CA ALA A 64 -4.97 -10.02 11.42
C ALA A 64 -5.44 -11.20 12.28
N PRO A 65 -6.75 -11.55 12.35
CA PRO A 65 -7.19 -12.71 13.14
C PRO A 65 -6.65 -14.06 12.69
N VAL A 66 -6.10 -14.18 11.50
CA VAL A 66 -5.53 -15.43 10.96
C VAL A 66 -4.03 -15.37 10.71
N LEU A 67 -3.39 -14.29 11.16
CA LEU A 67 -1.95 -14.07 11.02
C LEU A 67 -1.26 -14.13 12.38
N ASN A 68 -0.02 -14.57 12.39
CA ASN A 68 0.82 -14.51 13.59
C ASN A 68 1.08 -13.04 13.96
N GLU A 69 0.97 -12.71 15.24
CA GLU A 69 1.12 -11.35 15.76
C GLU A 69 2.48 -10.73 15.42
N ARG A 70 3.56 -11.51 15.57
CA ARG A 70 4.91 -11.08 15.19
C ARG A 70 5.04 -10.77 13.70
N PHE A 71 4.37 -11.54 12.84
CA PHE A 71 4.34 -11.26 11.40
C PHE A 71 3.70 -9.90 11.11
N ILE A 72 2.58 -9.62 11.77
CA ILE A 72 1.86 -8.34 11.61
C ILE A 72 2.73 -7.19 12.10
N GLU A 73 3.30 -7.30 13.30
CA GLU A 73 4.13 -6.27 13.93
C GLU A 73 5.30 -5.88 13.02
N VAL A 74 6.09 -6.87 12.61
CA VAL A 74 7.29 -6.65 11.77
C VAL A 74 6.92 -6.00 10.43
N TYR A 75 5.99 -6.60 9.68
CA TYR A 75 5.72 -6.15 8.32
C TYR A 75 4.83 -4.92 8.24
N SER A 76 3.94 -4.66 9.21
CA SER A 76 3.15 -3.44 9.23
C SER A 76 4.02 -2.19 9.35
N LYS A 77 5.07 -2.25 10.18
CA LYS A 77 6.02 -1.14 10.34
C LYS A 77 6.74 -0.83 9.04
N TYR A 78 7.37 -1.83 8.43
CA TYR A 78 8.10 -1.65 7.17
C TYR A 78 7.23 -1.10 6.03
N TRP A 79 6.03 -1.65 5.86
CA TRP A 79 5.10 -1.15 4.84
C TRP A 79 4.58 0.26 5.14
N GLN A 80 4.50 0.64 6.41
CA GLN A 80 4.16 2.00 6.79
C GLN A 80 5.28 2.97 6.45
N GLU A 81 6.52 2.66 6.79
CA GLU A 81 7.69 3.48 6.48
C GLU A 81 7.84 3.71 4.97
N LEU A 82 7.75 2.64 4.17
CA LEU A 82 7.77 2.75 2.72
C LEU A 82 6.59 3.58 2.18
N SER A 83 5.38 3.39 2.71
CA SER A 83 4.21 4.20 2.37
C SER A 83 4.42 5.69 2.62
N SER A 84 5.07 6.04 3.72
CA SER A 84 5.38 7.42 4.08
C SER A 84 6.42 8.02 3.14
N SER A 85 7.47 7.27 2.81
CA SER A 85 8.52 7.72 1.87
C SER A 85 7.98 8.02 0.48
N LEU A 86 7.04 7.22 -0.02
CA LEU A 86 6.35 7.48 -1.30
C LEU A 86 5.24 8.52 -1.16
N GLY A 87 4.80 8.80 0.07
CA GLY A 87 3.68 9.70 0.38
C GLY A 87 3.92 11.09 -0.10
N SER A 88 5.00 11.69 0.35
CA SER A 88 5.35 13.08 0.06
C SER A 88 5.42 13.38 -1.43
N ALA A 89 5.96 12.46 -2.24
CA ALA A 89 6.04 12.67 -3.69
C ALA A 89 4.64 12.79 -4.33
N ARG A 90 3.69 11.93 -3.93
CA ARG A 90 2.32 12.01 -4.43
C ARG A 90 1.55 13.20 -3.87
N ASP A 91 1.78 13.55 -2.61
CA ASP A 91 1.07 14.66 -1.98
C ASP A 91 1.45 16.01 -2.64
N TRP A 92 2.73 16.22 -2.98
CA TRP A 92 3.16 17.39 -3.74
C TRP A 92 2.67 17.38 -5.20
N ASP A 93 2.62 16.21 -5.82
CA ASP A 93 2.07 16.08 -7.17
C ASP A 93 0.58 16.47 -7.19
N VAL A 94 -0.22 15.92 -6.29
CA VAL A 94 -1.65 16.26 -6.15
C VAL A 94 -1.84 17.74 -5.84
N PHE A 95 -1.05 18.29 -4.92
CA PHE A 95 -1.12 19.71 -4.57
C PHE A 95 -0.91 20.60 -5.81
N LEU A 96 0.14 20.34 -6.60
CA LEU A 96 0.45 21.15 -7.77
C LEU A 96 -0.56 21.00 -8.90
N THR A 97 -1.12 19.79 -9.10
CA THR A 97 -2.00 19.50 -10.25
C THR A 97 -3.48 19.63 -9.92
N GLU A 98 -3.90 19.28 -8.72
CA GLU A 98 -5.32 19.21 -8.36
C GLU A 98 -5.77 20.38 -7.47
N THR A 99 -4.82 21.04 -6.77
CA THR A 99 -5.14 22.17 -5.88
C THR A 99 -4.64 23.50 -6.45
N LEU A 100 -3.37 23.58 -6.81
CA LEU A 100 -2.77 24.84 -7.24
C LEU A 100 -3.14 25.23 -8.67
N ALA A 101 -3.11 24.28 -9.62
CA ALA A 101 -3.39 24.57 -11.01
C ALA A 101 -4.79 25.21 -11.24
N PRO A 102 -5.88 24.74 -10.62
CA PRO A 102 -7.18 25.43 -10.72
C PRO A 102 -7.19 26.85 -10.15
N LEU A 103 -6.38 27.12 -9.11
CA LEU A 103 -6.25 28.48 -8.56
C LEU A 103 -5.51 29.41 -9.53
N GLU A 104 -4.47 28.93 -10.18
CA GLU A 104 -3.75 29.70 -11.19
C GLU A 104 -4.60 30.00 -12.43
N GLU A 105 -5.48 29.08 -12.80
CA GLU A 105 -6.47 29.31 -13.86
C GLU A 105 -7.51 30.36 -13.45
N ALA A 106 -7.93 30.37 -12.20
CA ALA A 106 -8.90 31.35 -11.67
C ALA A 106 -8.29 32.74 -11.46
N PHE A 107 -6.99 32.83 -11.15
CA PHE A 107 -6.27 34.05 -10.86
C PHE A 107 -4.99 34.14 -11.71
N PRO A 108 -5.13 34.38 -13.05
CA PRO A 108 -4.00 34.36 -13.95
C PRO A 108 -3.07 35.54 -13.69
N GLY A 109 -1.76 35.25 -13.58
CA GLY A 109 -0.74 36.25 -13.37
C GLY A 109 -0.54 36.70 -11.92
N ASP A 110 -1.17 36.03 -10.95
CA ASP A 110 -0.95 36.32 -9.52
C ASP A 110 0.48 35.93 -9.10
N PRO A 111 1.28 36.89 -8.59
CA PRO A 111 2.67 36.67 -8.26
C PRO A 111 2.86 35.73 -7.05
N ASP A 112 1.92 35.71 -6.10
CA ASP A 112 2.01 34.86 -4.93
C ASP A 112 1.76 33.37 -5.29
N LEU A 113 0.85 33.12 -6.24
CA LEU A 113 0.65 31.76 -6.78
C LEU A 113 1.90 31.29 -7.56
N ALA A 114 2.55 32.17 -8.31
CA ALA A 114 3.80 31.84 -9.00
C ALA A 114 4.93 31.47 -8.01
N VAL A 115 5.07 32.20 -6.91
CA VAL A 115 6.02 31.90 -5.83
C VAL A 115 5.66 30.55 -5.18
N LEU A 116 4.37 30.30 -4.92
CA LEU A 116 3.89 29.06 -4.32
C LEU A 116 4.17 27.84 -5.22
N ARG A 117 3.97 28.00 -6.54
CA ARG A 117 4.31 26.97 -7.54
C ARG A 117 5.79 26.64 -7.51
N ALA A 118 6.65 27.64 -7.59
CA ALA A 118 8.10 27.43 -7.60
C ALA A 118 8.57 26.66 -6.34
N ARG A 119 8.06 27.03 -5.17
CA ARG A 119 8.33 26.30 -3.92
C ARG A 119 7.76 24.88 -3.90
N GLY A 120 6.56 24.70 -4.44
CA GLY A 120 5.92 23.39 -4.56
C GLY A 120 6.70 22.44 -5.46
N GLU A 121 7.16 22.92 -6.62
CA GLU A 121 8.01 22.14 -7.54
C GLU A 121 9.35 21.77 -6.89
N GLU A 122 10.01 22.66 -6.16
CA GLU A 122 11.23 22.34 -5.40
C GLU A 122 10.98 21.21 -4.39
N LYS A 123 9.87 21.29 -3.65
CA LYS A 123 9.48 20.26 -2.68
C LYS A 123 9.15 18.93 -3.36
N LYS A 124 8.45 18.97 -4.52
CA LYS A 124 8.14 17.79 -5.33
C LYS A 124 9.43 17.07 -5.79
N ILE A 125 10.42 17.82 -6.29
CA ILE A 125 11.72 17.27 -6.70
C ILE A 125 12.42 16.57 -5.53
N LYS A 126 12.46 17.21 -4.35
CA LYS A 126 13.07 16.62 -3.15
C LYS A 126 12.32 15.37 -2.70
N ALA A 127 10.99 15.40 -2.70
CA ALA A 127 10.16 14.26 -2.32
C ALA A 127 10.31 13.08 -3.31
N GLN A 128 10.41 13.37 -4.62
CA GLN A 128 10.66 12.34 -5.64
C GLN A 128 12.04 11.69 -5.45
N ALA A 129 13.08 12.48 -5.15
CA ALA A 129 14.40 11.94 -4.85
C ALA A 129 14.37 11.02 -3.61
N GLN A 130 13.64 11.38 -2.56
CA GLN A 130 13.46 10.54 -1.38
C GLN A 130 12.72 9.24 -1.70
N ALA A 131 11.67 9.29 -2.53
CA ALA A 131 10.95 8.11 -2.98
C ALA A 131 11.86 7.17 -3.80
N SER A 132 12.66 7.71 -4.71
CA SER A 132 13.66 6.95 -5.49
C SER A 132 14.68 6.26 -4.56
N VAL A 133 15.24 7.00 -3.60
CA VAL A 133 16.17 6.43 -2.61
C VAL A 133 15.51 5.31 -1.82
N ALA A 134 14.27 5.48 -1.35
CA ALA A 134 13.56 4.45 -0.58
C ALA A 134 13.38 3.14 -1.38
N LEU A 135 13.19 3.21 -2.70
CA LEU A 135 13.01 2.05 -3.58
C LEU A 135 14.33 1.43 -4.06
N THR A 136 15.45 2.16 -4.00
CA THR A 136 16.78 1.67 -4.44
C THR A 136 17.64 1.15 -3.28
N GLN A 137 17.28 1.44 -2.03
CA GLN A 137 18.01 0.96 -0.87
C GLN A 137 17.96 -0.55 -0.73
N ARG A 138 19.06 -1.14 -0.25
CA ARG A 138 19.18 -2.58 0.05
C ARG A 138 18.05 -3.08 0.98
N VAL A 139 17.64 -2.25 1.94
CA VAL A 139 16.56 -2.58 2.89
C VAL A 139 15.24 -2.88 2.17
N TYR A 140 14.92 -2.16 1.09
CA TYR A 140 13.72 -2.41 0.29
C TYR A 140 13.76 -3.79 -0.39
N SER A 141 14.85 -4.14 -1.06
CA SER A 141 15.00 -5.46 -1.69
C SER A 141 14.97 -6.59 -0.66
N GLN A 142 15.60 -6.39 0.49
CA GLN A 142 15.55 -7.33 1.61
C GLN A 142 14.13 -7.48 2.17
N LEU A 143 13.38 -6.38 2.29
CA LEU A 143 11.97 -6.41 2.70
C LEU A 143 11.12 -7.25 1.74
N LEU A 144 11.24 -7.01 0.42
CA LEU A 144 10.48 -7.75 -0.58
C LEU A 144 10.76 -9.26 -0.51
N LEU A 145 12.04 -9.64 -0.44
CA LEU A 145 12.44 -11.04 -0.35
C LEU A 145 11.98 -11.68 0.95
N ALA A 146 12.24 -11.02 2.09
CA ALA A 146 11.87 -11.53 3.42
C ALA A 146 10.34 -11.66 3.56
N PHE A 147 9.58 -10.65 3.11
CA PHE A 147 8.12 -10.68 3.15
C PHE A 147 7.58 -11.80 2.25
N SER A 148 8.06 -11.91 1.01
CA SER A 148 7.63 -12.96 0.09
C SER A 148 7.92 -14.36 0.66
N ALA A 149 9.10 -14.60 1.21
CA ALA A 149 9.43 -15.85 1.87
C ALA A 149 8.56 -16.13 3.11
N ALA A 150 8.28 -15.08 3.90
CA ALA A 150 7.45 -15.19 5.10
C ALA A 150 5.98 -15.49 4.76
N LEU A 151 5.45 -15.01 3.63
CA LEU A 151 4.10 -15.34 3.18
C LEU A 151 3.88 -16.83 3.00
N PHE A 152 4.89 -17.59 2.55
CA PHE A 152 4.80 -19.03 2.40
C PHE A 152 4.96 -19.80 3.72
N ARG A 153 5.64 -19.19 4.71
CA ARG A 153 5.91 -19.80 6.02
C ARG A 153 4.89 -19.41 7.09
N VAL A 154 4.11 -18.35 6.87
CA VAL A 154 3.15 -17.89 7.88
C VAL A 154 2.10 -18.97 8.12
N THR A 155 1.94 -19.34 9.39
CA THR A 155 0.94 -20.28 9.87
C THR A 155 -0.10 -19.54 10.70
N PRO A 156 -1.30 -20.09 10.86
CA PRO A 156 -2.29 -19.54 11.78
C PRO A 156 -1.76 -19.53 13.23
N PRO A 157 -2.24 -18.61 14.07
CA PRO A 157 -1.94 -18.63 15.50
C PRO A 157 -2.30 -19.98 16.14
N THR A 158 -1.42 -20.50 17.00
CA THR A 158 -1.54 -21.88 17.57
C THR A 158 -2.80 -22.07 18.41
N ILE A 159 -3.34 -21.01 19.01
CA ILE A 159 -4.53 -21.07 19.88
C ILE A 159 -5.83 -21.26 19.06
N GLU A 160 -5.83 -20.96 17.78
CA GLU A 160 -7.01 -21.00 16.92
C GLU A 160 -7.11 -22.24 16.03
N ALA A 161 -6.10 -23.11 16.04
CA ALA A 161 -6.09 -24.35 15.27
C ALA A 161 -7.21 -25.34 15.70
N GLN A 162 -7.82 -25.12 16.87
CA GLN A 162 -8.86 -26.01 17.43
C GLN A 162 -10.30 -25.48 17.26
N GLY A 163 -10.56 -24.53 16.34
CA GLY A 163 -11.92 -24.03 16.08
C GLY A 163 -12.03 -22.53 15.82
N GLY A 164 -10.89 -21.84 15.68
CA GLY A 164 -10.82 -20.40 15.48
C GLY A 164 -11.05 -19.92 14.04
N ALA A 165 -10.73 -18.65 13.78
CA ALA A 165 -10.94 -17.97 12.50
C ALA A 165 -10.25 -18.66 11.31
N SER A 166 -9.15 -19.39 11.57
CA SER A 166 -8.38 -20.12 10.56
C SER A 166 -9.07 -21.38 10.03
N ALA A 167 -9.91 -22.02 10.84
CA ALA A 167 -10.72 -23.18 10.44
C ALA A 167 -12.00 -22.78 9.70
N LEU A 168 -12.33 -21.46 9.66
CA LEU A 168 -13.51 -20.97 8.96
C LEU A 168 -13.26 -20.96 7.45
N SER A 169 -14.30 -21.27 6.65
CA SER A 169 -14.27 -20.95 5.23
C SER A 169 -14.15 -19.44 5.03
N LEU A 170 -13.53 -19.00 3.93
CA LEU A 170 -13.40 -17.59 3.60
C LEU A 170 -14.74 -16.84 3.65
N ARG A 171 -15.84 -17.48 3.23
CA ARG A 171 -17.19 -16.90 3.30
C ARG A 171 -17.62 -16.60 4.74
N LYS A 172 -17.41 -17.53 5.67
CA LYS A 172 -17.78 -17.33 7.10
C LYS A 172 -16.89 -16.28 7.74
N PHE A 173 -15.59 -16.28 7.40
CA PHE A 173 -14.65 -15.26 7.84
C PHE A 173 -15.07 -13.86 7.38
N ALA A 174 -15.39 -13.68 6.09
CA ALA A 174 -15.86 -12.42 5.53
C ALA A 174 -17.17 -11.94 6.19
N ALA A 175 -18.16 -12.84 6.37
CA ALA A 175 -19.41 -12.50 7.03
C ALA A 175 -19.20 -12.01 8.48
N ARG A 176 -18.30 -12.65 9.23
CA ARG A 176 -17.93 -12.23 10.60
C ARG A 176 -17.29 -10.83 10.63
N LEU A 177 -16.40 -10.54 9.66
CA LEU A 177 -15.75 -9.23 9.56
C LEU A 177 -16.74 -8.12 9.20
N LEU A 178 -17.63 -8.36 8.24
CA LEU A 178 -18.66 -7.41 7.83
C LEU A 178 -19.63 -7.13 8.97
N GLY A 179 -20.08 -8.16 9.69
CA GLY A 179 -20.96 -7.99 10.86
C GLY A 179 -20.32 -7.18 11.99
N LYS A 180 -19.00 -7.34 12.23
CA LYS A 180 -18.31 -6.48 13.21
C LYS A 180 -18.24 -5.03 12.78
N ARG A 181 -18.03 -4.76 11.47
CA ARG A 181 -17.97 -3.38 10.96
C ARG A 181 -19.32 -2.70 10.89
N ALA A 182 -20.39 -3.43 10.55
CA ALA A 182 -21.75 -2.89 10.57
C ALA A 182 -22.12 -2.36 11.95
N LYS A 183 -21.84 -3.12 13.02
CA LYS A 183 -22.09 -2.72 14.41
C LYS A 183 -21.27 -1.51 14.91
N MET A 184 -20.26 -1.06 14.18
CA MET A 184 -19.47 0.13 14.52
C MET A 184 -20.02 1.40 13.87
N ILE A 185 -21.00 1.27 12.99
CA ILE A 185 -21.62 2.39 12.24
C ILE A 185 -22.99 2.74 12.83
N GLU A 186 -23.58 1.81 13.59
CA GLU A 186 -24.79 2.04 14.42
C GLU A 186 -24.44 2.71 15.75
#